data_86fbb4077f4634cb00f885413c616e31
#
_entry.id   86fbb4077f4634cb00f885413c616e31
#
_cell.length_a   1.000
_cell.length_b   1.000
_cell.length_c   1.000
_cell.angle_alpha   90.00
_cell.angle_beta   90.00
_cell.angle_gamma   90.00
#
_symmetry.space_group_name_H-M   'P 1'
#
loop_
_entity.id
_entity.type
_entity.pdbx_description
1 polymer ?
#
loop_
_entity_poly.entity_id
_entity_poly.type
_entity_poly.pdbx_seq_one_letter_code
_entity_poly.pdbx_strand_id
1 'polypeptide(L)'
;MTPLAAVAVCRAIERLTGKHPLIKWVNDIYLNGKKISGILCQRVSEDGRNERVIMGIGINVTEPESGFPEQIKGRAGAIFPGEQSELCQRQRFKNRLCAETVNEIYGLFEKDSEQILSEYKLKMFLLGKEIDFCQNGEIFTATAEQVCPDFSLLVRLREGETKRLSSGDVTLSEEALRQD
;
A
#
# COMPACT_ATOMS: atom_id res chain seq x y z
N MET A 1 -2.67 10.19 -6.72
CA MET A 1 -3.60 10.11 -5.56
C MET A 1 -3.34 8.86 -4.71
N THR A 2 -3.26 7.66 -5.31
CA THR A 2 -3.02 6.40 -4.58
C THR A 2 -1.75 6.43 -3.71
N PRO A 3 -0.58 6.88 -4.20
CA PRO A 3 0.63 6.95 -3.37
C PRO A 3 0.52 7.94 -2.20
N LEU A 4 -0.16 9.08 -2.41
CA LEU A 4 -0.45 10.04 -1.33
C LEU A 4 -1.29 9.37 -0.23
N ALA A 5 -2.36 8.65 -0.60
CA ALA A 5 -3.19 7.93 0.36
C ALA A 5 -2.40 6.84 1.10
N ALA A 6 -1.48 6.14 0.40
CA ALA A 6 -0.63 5.13 1.02
C ALA A 6 0.28 5.74 2.11
N VAL A 7 0.91 6.87 1.83
CA VAL A 7 1.71 7.62 2.81
C VAL A 7 0.84 8.08 3.98
N ALA A 8 -0.36 8.63 3.71
CA ALA A 8 -1.29 9.10 4.75
C ALA A 8 -1.71 7.96 5.70
N VAL A 9 -2.07 6.79 5.16
CA VAL A 9 -2.42 5.62 5.97
C VAL A 9 -1.25 5.17 6.82
N CYS A 10 -0.04 5.11 6.26
CA CYS A 10 1.15 4.75 7.03
C CYS A 10 1.38 5.72 8.19
N ARG A 11 1.33 7.03 7.95
CA ARG A 11 1.48 8.07 8.98
C ARG A 11 0.43 7.96 10.08
N ALA A 12 -0.83 7.79 9.70
CA ALA A 12 -1.92 7.64 10.66
C ALA A 12 -1.72 6.44 11.58
N ILE A 13 -1.31 5.29 11.02
CA ILE A 13 -1.00 4.08 11.81
C ILE A 13 0.22 4.33 12.71
N GLU A 14 1.31 4.89 12.19
CA GLU A 14 2.51 5.20 12.97
C GLU A 14 2.19 6.12 14.15
N ARG A 15 1.48 7.21 13.91
CA ARG A 15 1.10 8.20 14.94
C ARG A 15 0.24 7.60 16.06
N LEU A 16 -0.69 6.71 15.71
CA LEU A 16 -1.64 6.16 16.67
C LEU A 16 -1.14 4.91 17.39
N THR A 17 -0.16 4.20 16.82
CA THR A 17 0.24 2.88 17.34
C THR A 17 1.74 2.73 17.60
N GLY A 18 2.58 3.60 17.06
CA GLY A 18 4.03 3.43 17.05
C GLY A 18 4.54 2.30 16.14
N LYS A 19 3.65 1.61 15.41
CA LYS A 19 4.04 0.54 14.47
C LYS A 19 4.49 1.15 13.14
N HIS A 20 5.36 0.46 12.40
CA HIS A 20 5.95 0.95 11.15
C HIS A 20 5.44 0.17 9.95
N PRO A 21 4.30 0.55 9.35
CA PRO A 21 3.79 -0.09 8.15
C PRO A 21 4.65 0.27 6.93
N LEU A 22 4.72 -0.66 5.99
CA LEU A 22 5.46 -0.54 4.75
C LEU A 22 4.49 -0.55 3.55
N ILE A 23 4.95 -0.02 2.42
CA ILE A 23 4.17 0.07 1.20
C ILE A 23 4.64 -1.00 0.21
N LYS A 24 3.71 -1.82 -0.27
CA LYS A 24 3.89 -2.60 -1.50
C LYS A 24 3.31 -1.79 -2.66
N TRP A 25 4.13 -1.54 -3.67
CA TRP A 25 3.71 -0.77 -4.85
C TRP A 25 2.45 -1.39 -5.48
N VAL A 26 1.43 -0.64 -5.77
CA VAL A 26 1.32 0.81 -5.71
C VAL A 26 0.40 1.25 -4.54
N ASN A 27 -0.37 0.33 -3.97
CA ASN A 27 -1.60 0.62 -3.21
C ASN A 27 -1.81 -0.23 -1.96
N ASP A 28 -0.89 -1.14 -1.64
CA ASP A 28 -1.06 -2.07 -0.53
C ASP A 28 -0.17 -1.70 0.65
N ILE A 29 -0.72 -1.74 1.86
CA ILE A 29 0.02 -1.48 3.09
C ILE A 29 0.24 -2.80 3.83
N TYR A 30 1.47 -3.02 4.23
CA TYR A 30 1.94 -4.21 4.92
C TYR A 30 2.43 -3.88 6.32
N LEU A 31 2.20 -4.79 7.24
CA LEU A 31 2.76 -4.76 8.58
C LEU A 31 3.17 -6.19 8.98
N ASN A 32 4.41 -6.37 9.42
CA ASN A 32 4.97 -7.68 9.77
C ASN A 32 4.78 -8.73 8.64
N GLY A 33 5.07 -8.34 7.41
CA GLY A 33 4.99 -9.21 6.23
C GLY A 33 3.57 -9.52 5.74
N LYS A 34 2.52 -8.98 6.37
CA LYS A 34 1.12 -9.23 6.00
C LYS A 34 0.42 -7.97 5.54
N LYS A 35 -0.44 -8.10 4.53
CA LYS A 35 -1.26 -7.00 4.02
C LYS A 35 -2.33 -6.62 5.02
N ILE A 36 -2.28 -5.37 5.49
CA ILE A 36 -3.25 -4.80 6.44
C ILE A 36 -4.19 -3.79 5.81
N SER A 37 -3.85 -3.24 4.64
CA SER A 37 -4.69 -2.25 3.95
C SER A 37 -4.52 -2.35 2.45
N GLY A 38 -5.59 -2.02 1.73
CA GLY A 38 -5.59 -1.80 0.30
C GLY A 38 -6.30 -0.48 -0.04
N ILE A 39 -5.78 0.21 -1.05
CA ILE A 39 -6.25 1.53 -1.48
C ILE A 39 -6.67 1.46 -2.93
N LEU A 40 -7.83 2.01 -3.25
CA LEU A 40 -8.33 2.15 -4.60
C LEU A 40 -8.72 3.59 -4.86
N CYS A 41 -8.10 4.22 -5.87
CA CYS A 41 -8.48 5.55 -6.33
C CYS A 41 -9.10 5.44 -7.72
N GLN A 42 -10.29 5.98 -7.88
CA GLN A 42 -11.01 6.01 -9.15
C GLN A 42 -11.27 7.47 -9.55
N ARG A 43 -10.89 7.82 -10.78
CA ARG A 43 -11.22 9.10 -11.38
C ARG A 43 -12.60 9.01 -12.03
N VAL A 44 -13.46 9.96 -11.72
CA VAL A 44 -14.81 10.07 -12.27
C VAL A 44 -14.97 11.45 -12.89
N SER A 45 -15.45 11.48 -14.14
CA SER A 45 -15.81 12.72 -14.84
C SER A 45 -17.22 12.56 -15.40
N GLU A 46 -18.14 13.46 -15.05
CA GLU A 46 -19.54 13.41 -15.53
C GLU A 46 -19.72 14.11 -16.89
N ASP A 47 -18.92 15.15 -17.17
CA ASP A 47 -19.09 16.02 -18.35
C ASP A 47 -17.77 16.44 -19.00
N GLY A 48 -16.68 15.77 -18.68
CA GLY A 48 -15.33 16.12 -19.16
C GLY A 48 -14.78 17.42 -18.55
N ARG A 49 -15.53 18.10 -17.69
CA ARG A 49 -15.14 19.39 -17.06
C ARG A 49 -14.92 19.31 -15.57
N ASN A 50 -15.65 18.43 -14.87
CA ASN A 50 -15.55 18.26 -13.42
C ASN A 50 -14.89 16.90 -13.12
N GLU A 51 -13.61 16.92 -12.82
CA GLU A 51 -12.88 15.73 -12.41
C GLU A 51 -12.95 15.55 -10.89
N ARG A 52 -13.43 14.40 -10.48
CA ARG A 52 -13.47 13.97 -9.08
C ARG A 52 -12.63 12.71 -8.92
N VAL A 53 -12.03 12.55 -7.75
CA VAL A 53 -11.36 11.31 -7.38
C VAL A 53 -12.13 10.70 -6.21
N ILE A 54 -12.60 9.48 -6.40
CA ILE A 54 -13.15 8.65 -5.34
C ILE A 54 -12.00 7.81 -4.79
N MET A 55 -11.76 7.91 -3.48
CA MET A 55 -10.70 7.19 -2.80
C MET A 55 -11.33 6.20 -1.81
N GLY A 56 -11.17 4.90 -2.09
CA GLY A 56 -11.54 3.81 -1.19
C GLY A 56 -10.31 3.32 -0.43
N ILE A 57 -10.38 3.32 0.90
CA ILE A 57 -9.30 2.84 1.77
C ILE A 57 -9.88 1.78 2.71
N GLY A 58 -9.43 0.53 2.55
CA GLY A 58 -9.79 -0.57 3.44
C GLY A 58 -8.65 -0.87 4.41
N ILE A 59 -8.91 -0.87 5.73
CA ILE A 59 -7.89 -1.15 6.75
C ILE A 59 -8.38 -2.25 7.70
N ASN A 60 -7.60 -3.30 7.81
CA ASN A 60 -7.83 -4.38 8.78
C ASN A 60 -7.31 -3.93 10.15
N VAL A 61 -8.19 -3.46 11.02
CA VAL A 61 -7.82 -3.01 12.38
C VAL A 61 -7.57 -4.20 13.30
N THR A 62 -8.49 -5.16 13.30
CA THR A 62 -8.41 -6.43 14.04
C THR A 62 -8.70 -7.59 13.12
N GLU A 63 -8.25 -8.77 13.45
CA GLU A 63 -8.64 -9.98 12.74
C GLU A 63 -10.15 -10.25 12.92
N PRO A 64 -10.83 -10.78 11.89
CA PRO A 64 -12.19 -11.30 12.04
C PRO A 64 -12.23 -12.42 13.10
N GLU A 65 -13.33 -12.56 13.83
CA GLU A 65 -13.49 -13.64 14.83
C GLU A 65 -13.33 -15.03 14.22
N SER A 66 -13.77 -15.21 12.97
CA SER A 66 -13.60 -16.46 12.19
C SER A 66 -12.23 -16.60 11.54
N GLY A 67 -11.31 -15.64 11.77
CA GLY A 67 -10.06 -15.52 11.01
C GLY A 67 -10.26 -15.01 9.59
N PHE A 68 -9.17 -14.86 8.86
CA PHE A 68 -9.22 -14.53 7.43
C PHE A 68 -9.58 -15.79 6.62
N PRO A 69 -10.30 -15.66 5.48
CA PRO A 69 -10.56 -16.77 4.56
C PRO A 69 -9.27 -17.49 4.16
N GLU A 70 -9.33 -18.82 4.01
CA GLU A 70 -8.14 -19.66 3.73
C GLU A 70 -7.33 -19.18 2.52
N GLN A 71 -7.99 -18.63 1.48
CA GLN A 71 -7.34 -18.13 0.26
C GLN A 71 -6.40 -16.94 0.51
N ILE A 72 -6.59 -16.20 1.61
CA ILE A 72 -5.81 -15.00 1.95
C ILE A 72 -5.14 -15.07 3.32
N LYS A 73 -5.42 -16.09 4.14
CA LYS A 73 -4.96 -16.25 5.53
C LYS A 73 -3.43 -16.12 5.68
N GLY A 74 -2.67 -16.66 4.70
CA GLY A 74 -1.21 -16.56 4.72
C GLY A 74 -0.66 -15.15 4.48
N ARG A 75 -1.41 -14.28 3.77
CA ARG A 75 -0.97 -12.97 3.32
C ARG A 75 -1.75 -11.79 3.91
N ALA A 76 -2.95 -12.01 4.45
CA ALA A 76 -3.73 -10.98 5.14
C ALA A 76 -3.29 -10.85 6.60
N GLY A 77 -3.33 -9.63 7.11
CA GLY A 77 -3.08 -9.31 8.50
C GLY A 77 -3.94 -8.16 9.00
N ALA A 78 -3.74 -7.79 10.25
CA ALA A 78 -4.42 -6.68 10.90
C ALA A 78 -3.41 -5.84 11.71
N ILE A 79 -3.78 -4.61 12.07
CA ILE A 79 -2.96 -3.74 12.93
C ILE A 79 -2.76 -4.39 14.30
N PHE A 80 -3.81 -5.03 14.82
CA PHE A 80 -3.81 -5.73 16.10
C PHE A 80 -4.26 -7.19 15.89
N PRO A 81 -3.33 -8.10 15.52
CA PRO A 81 -3.64 -9.51 15.38
C PRO A 81 -3.86 -10.13 16.77
N GLY A 82 -4.90 -10.95 16.91
CA GLY A 82 -5.17 -11.71 18.15
C GLY A 82 -5.62 -10.90 19.36
N GLU A 83 -5.72 -9.57 19.26
CA GLU A 83 -6.17 -8.74 20.37
C GLU A 83 -7.70 -8.72 20.47
N GLN A 84 -8.24 -9.24 21.58
CA GLN A 84 -9.65 -9.10 21.96
C GLN A 84 -9.83 -7.86 22.86
N SER A 85 -9.71 -6.66 22.27
CA SER A 85 -10.08 -5.45 22.98
C SER A 85 -11.61 -5.30 23.07
N GLU A 86 -12.10 -4.59 24.10
CA GLU A 86 -13.52 -4.28 24.22
C GLU A 86 -14.07 -3.58 22.95
N LEU A 87 -15.30 -3.87 22.58
CA LEU A 87 -15.92 -3.34 21.36
C LEU A 87 -15.89 -1.81 21.28
N CYS A 88 -16.10 -1.13 22.41
CA CYS A 88 -16.05 0.33 22.49
C CYS A 88 -14.63 0.88 22.26
N GLN A 89 -13.58 0.19 22.71
CA GLN A 89 -12.19 0.58 22.48
C GLN A 89 -11.82 0.40 21.01
N ARG A 90 -12.23 -0.71 20.38
CA ARG A 90 -12.07 -0.95 18.95
C ARG A 90 -12.76 0.14 18.12
N GLN A 91 -13.99 0.51 18.47
CA GLN A 91 -14.72 1.54 17.74
C GLN A 91 -14.09 2.93 17.89
N ARG A 92 -13.64 3.29 19.09
CA ARG A 92 -12.89 4.55 19.31
C ARG A 92 -11.61 4.61 18.50
N PHE A 93 -10.84 3.51 18.44
CA PHE A 93 -9.64 3.45 17.63
C PHE A 93 -9.95 3.60 16.14
N LYS A 94 -10.97 2.90 15.60
CA LYS A 94 -11.39 3.02 14.20
C LYS A 94 -11.77 4.46 13.85
N ASN A 95 -12.53 5.14 14.72
CA ASN A 95 -12.93 6.53 14.50
C ASN A 95 -11.70 7.47 14.48
N ARG A 96 -10.75 7.27 15.41
CA ARG A 96 -9.50 8.05 15.45
C ARG A 96 -8.64 7.78 14.22
N LEU A 97 -8.50 6.52 13.81
CA LEU A 97 -7.73 6.14 12.62
C LEU A 97 -8.33 6.76 11.35
N CYS A 98 -9.65 6.74 11.22
CA CYS A 98 -10.35 7.39 10.11
C CYS A 98 -10.07 8.90 10.09
N ALA A 99 -10.28 9.59 11.20
CA ALA A 99 -10.03 11.02 11.30
C ALA A 99 -8.56 11.37 11.02
N GLU A 100 -7.62 10.62 11.59
CA GLU A 100 -6.19 10.84 11.39
C GLU A 100 -5.78 10.60 9.93
N THR A 101 -6.29 9.53 9.30
CA THR A 101 -6.03 9.27 7.88
C THR A 101 -6.53 10.42 6.99
N VAL A 102 -7.71 10.95 7.27
CA VAL A 102 -8.26 12.09 6.53
C VAL A 102 -7.40 13.33 6.74
N ASN A 103 -7.01 13.63 7.98
CA ASN A 103 -6.14 14.77 8.31
C ASN A 103 -4.78 14.66 7.59
N GLU A 104 -4.17 13.47 7.58
CA GLU A 104 -2.89 13.25 6.87
C GLU A 104 -3.06 13.41 5.35
N ILE A 105 -4.18 12.96 4.76
CA ILE A 105 -4.48 13.20 3.34
C ILE A 105 -4.52 14.70 3.05
N TYR A 106 -5.26 15.49 3.83
CA TYR A 106 -5.34 16.94 3.65
C TYR A 106 -3.99 17.62 3.83
N GLY A 107 -3.23 17.26 4.87
CA GLY A 107 -1.89 17.80 5.09
C GLY A 107 -0.89 17.47 3.97
N LEU A 108 -1.07 16.32 3.28
CA LEU A 108 -0.23 15.94 2.14
C LEU A 108 -0.61 16.67 0.85
N PHE A 109 -1.86 17.14 0.70
CA PHE A 109 -2.24 17.98 -0.46
C PHE A 109 -1.51 19.33 -0.50
N GLU A 110 -1.06 19.81 0.65
CA GLU A 110 -0.29 21.07 0.75
C GLU A 110 1.21 20.86 0.48
N LYS A 111 1.66 19.61 0.31
CA LYS A 111 3.07 19.28 0.06
C LYS A 111 3.37 19.10 -1.40
N ASP A 112 4.62 19.37 -1.75
CA ASP A 112 5.14 19.07 -3.08
C ASP A 112 5.17 17.57 -3.35
N SER A 113 4.93 17.21 -4.61
CA SER A 113 4.93 15.80 -5.05
C SER A 113 6.26 15.09 -4.77
N GLU A 114 7.38 15.83 -4.76
CA GLU A 114 8.71 15.30 -4.46
C GLU A 114 8.86 14.88 -3.00
N GLN A 115 8.26 15.63 -2.06
CA GLN A 115 8.24 15.26 -0.64
C GLN A 115 7.43 13.98 -0.42
N ILE A 116 6.26 13.86 -1.08
CA ILE A 116 5.43 12.65 -1.03
C ILE A 116 6.18 11.46 -1.64
N LEU A 117 6.84 11.67 -2.79
CA LEU A 117 7.63 10.63 -3.46
C LEU A 117 8.77 10.13 -2.58
N SER A 118 9.50 11.05 -1.93
CA SER A 118 10.61 10.71 -1.04
C SER A 118 10.14 9.83 0.12
N GLU A 119 9.03 10.20 0.76
CA GLU A 119 8.46 9.43 1.86
C GLU A 119 7.89 8.08 1.40
N TYR A 120 7.22 8.06 0.24
CA TYR A 120 6.73 6.83 -0.37
C TYR A 120 7.88 5.83 -0.62
N LYS A 121 9.01 6.32 -1.17
CA LYS A 121 10.21 5.50 -1.41
C LYS A 121 10.80 4.94 -0.12
N LEU A 122 10.87 5.74 0.95
CA LEU A 122 11.38 5.28 2.25
C LEU A 122 10.55 4.14 2.85
N LYS A 123 9.24 4.13 2.58
CA LYS A 123 8.33 3.10 3.08
C LYS A 123 8.17 1.90 2.15
N MET A 124 8.64 2.01 0.91
CA MET A 124 8.47 0.97 -0.10
C MET A 124 9.50 -0.15 0.07
N PHE A 125 9.06 -1.36 0.42
CA PHE A 125 9.94 -2.48 0.73
C PHE A 125 10.37 -3.33 -0.47
N LEU A 126 9.87 -3.03 -1.67
CA LEU A 126 10.21 -3.81 -2.88
C LEU A 126 11.50 -3.36 -3.56
N LEU A 127 12.00 -2.13 -3.28
CA LEU A 127 13.20 -1.61 -3.96
C LEU A 127 14.41 -2.50 -3.69
N GLY A 128 15.13 -2.83 -4.75
CA GLY A 128 16.29 -3.73 -4.74
C GLY A 128 15.92 -5.22 -4.68
N LYS A 129 14.63 -5.56 -4.56
CA LYS A 129 14.18 -6.96 -4.50
C LYS A 129 13.72 -7.46 -5.86
N GLU A 130 13.81 -8.77 -6.05
CA GLU A 130 13.25 -9.45 -7.21
C GLU A 130 11.74 -9.63 -7.03
N ILE A 131 11.00 -9.25 -8.06
CA ILE A 131 9.52 -9.25 -8.07
C ILE A 131 9.00 -9.96 -9.31
N ASP A 132 7.81 -10.52 -9.19
CA ASP A 132 7.02 -11.00 -10.32
C ASP A 132 5.90 -10.03 -10.63
N PHE A 133 5.65 -9.78 -11.90
CA PHE A 133 4.52 -8.97 -12.38
C PHE A 133 3.90 -9.60 -13.63
N CYS A 134 2.59 -9.40 -13.78
CA CYS A 134 1.86 -9.88 -14.95
C CYS A 134 1.67 -8.76 -15.98
N GLN A 135 2.03 -9.02 -17.23
CA GLN A 135 1.77 -8.14 -18.36
C GLN A 135 1.23 -8.95 -19.53
N ASN A 136 0.07 -8.58 -20.07
CA ASN A 136 -0.58 -9.29 -21.20
C ASN A 136 -0.84 -10.78 -20.95
N GLY A 137 -1.05 -11.18 -19.68
CA GLY A 137 -1.27 -12.58 -19.29
C GLY A 137 0.01 -13.40 -19.09
N GLU A 138 1.17 -12.83 -19.30
CA GLU A 138 2.47 -13.45 -19.06
C GLU A 138 3.08 -12.93 -17.75
N ILE A 139 3.77 -13.81 -17.02
CA ILE A 139 4.47 -13.45 -15.78
C ILE A 139 5.94 -13.19 -16.11
N PHE A 140 6.43 -12.05 -15.66
CA PHE A 140 7.81 -11.62 -15.79
C PHE A 140 8.44 -11.47 -14.41
N THR A 141 9.69 -11.89 -14.29
CA THR A 141 10.51 -11.67 -13.11
C THR A 141 11.52 -10.55 -13.38
N ALA A 142 11.62 -9.58 -12.46
CA ALA A 142 12.49 -8.43 -12.60
C ALA A 142 12.92 -7.88 -11.24
N THR A 143 14.01 -7.10 -11.21
CA THR A 143 14.41 -6.34 -10.02
C THR A 143 13.70 -4.99 -9.98
N ALA A 144 13.05 -4.66 -8.87
CA ALA A 144 12.46 -3.34 -8.65
C ALA A 144 13.56 -2.32 -8.36
N GLU A 145 13.84 -1.41 -9.30
CA GLU A 145 14.97 -0.50 -9.18
C GLU A 145 14.61 0.86 -8.58
N GLN A 146 13.54 1.45 -9.05
CA GLN A 146 13.22 2.84 -8.70
C GLN A 146 11.73 3.12 -8.80
N VAL A 147 11.21 3.94 -7.90
CA VAL A 147 9.95 4.66 -8.09
C VAL A 147 10.24 5.98 -8.81
N CYS A 148 9.64 6.16 -9.98
CA CYS A 148 9.80 7.37 -10.80
C CYS A 148 9.01 8.57 -10.23
N PRO A 149 9.26 9.81 -10.71
CA PRO A 149 8.54 11.01 -10.25
C PRO A 149 7.01 10.94 -10.41
N ASP A 150 6.50 10.17 -11.37
CA ASP A 150 5.06 9.92 -11.59
C ASP A 150 4.53 8.71 -10.79
N PHE A 151 5.33 8.18 -9.86
CA PHE A 151 5.07 7.00 -9.05
C PHE A 151 4.98 5.67 -9.82
N SER A 152 5.34 5.64 -11.10
CA SER A 152 5.56 4.38 -11.81
C SER A 152 6.78 3.65 -11.25
N LEU A 153 6.79 2.32 -11.36
CA LEU A 153 7.89 1.47 -10.92
C LEU A 153 8.79 1.12 -12.10
N LEU A 154 10.06 1.52 -12.05
CA LEU A 154 11.09 1.07 -12.97
C LEU A 154 11.60 -0.29 -12.50
N VAL A 155 11.57 -1.28 -13.37
CA VAL A 155 12.05 -2.64 -13.12
C VAL A 155 13.08 -3.04 -14.16
N ARG A 156 14.06 -3.86 -13.77
CA ARG A 156 15.06 -4.44 -14.67
C ARG A 156 14.83 -5.94 -14.82
N LEU A 157 14.58 -6.38 -16.05
CA LEU A 157 14.49 -7.78 -16.39
C LEU A 157 15.86 -8.47 -16.27
N ARG A 158 15.85 -9.80 -16.13
CA ARG A 158 17.09 -10.60 -16.03
C ARG A 158 18.01 -10.44 -17.24
N GLU A 159 17.45 -10.13 -18.40
CA GLU A 159 18.18 -9.88 -19.66
C GLU A 159 18.81 -8.47 -19.73
N GLY A 160 18.61 -7.65 -18.69
CA GLY A 160 19.16 -6.28 -18.57
C GLY A 160 18.25 -5.18 -19.13
N GLU A 161 17.19 -5.52 -19.83
CA GLU A 161 16.19 -4.56 -20.30
C GLU A 161 15.45 -3.93 -19.11
N THR A 162 15.15 -2.63 -19.19
CA THR A 162 14.33 -1.94 -18.19
C THR A 162 12.92 -1.70 -18.69
N LYS A 163 11.94 -1.94 -17.82
CA LYS A 163 10.53 -1.66 -18.09
C LYS A 163 9.95 -0.72 -17.04
N ARG A 164 8.96 0.06 -17.45
CA ARG A 164 8.24 1.00 -16.58
C ARG A 164 6.82 0.51 -16.39
N LEU A 165 6.47 0.20 -15.14
CA LEU A 165 5.15 -0.23 -14.75
C LEU A 165 4.36 0.97 -14.22
N SER A 166 3.25 1.32 -14.88
CA SER A 166 2.37 2.43 -14.46
C SER A 166 1.19 1.95 -13.60
N SER A 167 0.87 0.67 -13.67
CA SER A 167 -0.21 0.00 -12.92
C SER A 167 0.06 -1.50 -12.89
N GLY A 168 -0.70 -2.23 -12.09
CA GLY A 168 -0.62 -3.68 -12.00
C GLY A 168 -0.35 -4.17 -10.58
N ASP A 169 -0.46 -5.47 -10.38
CA ASP A 169 -0.06 -6.14 -9.15
C ASP A 169 1.35 -6.70 -9.32
N VAL A 170 2.18 -6.48 -8.31
CA VAL A 170 3.54 -7.03 -8.23
C VAL A 170 3.64 -7.88 -6.96
N THR A 171 4.38 -8.97 -7.02
CA THR A 171 4.63 -9.83 -5.86
C THR A 171 6.12 -10.04 -5.69
N LEU A 172 6.60 -10.32 -4.48
CA LEU A 172 7.97 -10.81 -4.32
C LEU A 172 8.09 -12.15 -5.04
N SER A 173 9.19 -12.35 -5.77
CA SER A 173 9.48 -13.64 -6.40
C SER A 173 9.67 -14.72 -5.33
N GLU A 174 9.47 -15.99 -5.70
CA GLU A 174 9.72 -17.10 -4.78
C GLU A 174 11.17 -17.12 -4.27
N GLU A 175 12.12 -16.68 -5.09
CA GLU A 175 13.54 -16.61 -4.72
C GLU A 175 13.78 -15.52 -3.67
N ALA A 176 13.13 -14.34 -3.80
CA ALA A 176 13.22 -13.26 -2.84
C ALA A 176 12.60 -13.63 -1.48
N LEU A 177 11.52 -14.43 -1.48
CA LEU A 177 10.85 -14.88 -0.24
C LEU A 177 11.69 -15.91 0.56
N ARG A 178 12.68 -16.55 -0.04
CA ARG A 178 13.57 -17.53 0.63
C ARG A 178 14.81 -16.90 1.25
N GLN A 179 15.08 -15.62 0.99
CA GLN A 179 16.28 -14.90 1.46
C GLN A 179 16.05 -14.05 2.70
N ASP A 180 14.80 -13.81 3.09
CA ASP A 180 14.37 -13.14 4.34
C ASP A 180 14.02 -14.20 5.41
#